data_a6e652ec4426eba68a3264148b6fe88d
#
_entry.id   a6e652ec4426eba68a3264148b6fe88d
#
_cell.length_a   1.000
_cell.length_b   1.000
_cell.length_c   1.000
_cell.angle_alpha   90.00
_cell.angle_beta   90.00
_cell.angle_gamma   90.00
#
_symmetry.space_group_name_H-M   'P 1'
#
loop_
_entity.id
_entity.type
_entity.pdbx_description
1 polymer ?
#
loop_
_entity_poly.entity_id
_entity_poly.type
_entity_poly.pdbx_seq_one_letter_code
_entity_poly.pdbx_strand_id
1 'polypeptide(L)'
;YESLAEIEAELMDDVFEAVFNHKAFTGRSGTFYGYEGLGSIYWHMVSKLLLAVQECCVRAIKNKASSELVGRLLDHFYEINEGIGVHKSPELYGAFPIDPYSHTPWHKGAQQPGMTGQVKEDILSRFGELGVFVDNGSLIFYPCLLRKSEFLAEQKLFKYVDFTGATGEILLEANSLAFSYCQVPVIYRISDQSQIRVVFADGSDSISTSNALSVSESKMIFDRNGNIKCIEVDIPKEILK
;
A
#
# COMPACT_ATOMS: atom_id res chain seq x y z
N TYR A 1 -1.47 -26.21 -26.78
CA TYR A 1 -1.03 -24.83 -26.45
C TYR A 1 0.22 -24.80 -25.56
N GLU A 2 0.36 -25.69 -24.56
CA GLU A 2 1.53 -25.75 -23.67
C GLU A 2 2.83 -26.09 -24.42
N SER A 3 2.80 -27.03 -25.35
CA SER A 3 4.00 -27.40 -26.13
C SER A 3 4.45 -26.33 -27.13
N LEU A 4 3.57 -25.49 -27.62
CA LEU A 4 3.91 -24.33 -28.45
C LEU A 4 4.51 -23.20 -27.60
N ALA A 5 4.00 -22.99 -26.39
CA ALA A 5 4.56 -21.98 -25.48
C ALA A 5 5.98 -22.31 -25.02
N GLU A 6 6.32 -23.60 -24.83
CA GLU A 6 7.68 -24.03 -24.49
C GLU A 6 8.67 -23.83 -25.66
N ILE A 7 8.26 -24.13 -26.89
CA ILE A 7 9.10 -23.93 -28.08
C ILE A 7 9.27 -22.42 -28.39
N GLU A 8 8.24 -21.65 -28.16
CA GLU A 8 8.29 -20.19 -28.42
C GLU A 8 8.99 -19.41 -27.29
N ALA A 9 9.09 -19.97 -26.08
CA ALA A 9 9.78 -19.33 -24.96
C ALA A 9 11.27 -19.07 -25.25
N GLU A 10 11.98 -20.08 -25.76
CA GLU A 10 13.40 -19.93 -26.13
C GLU A 10 13.58 -18.89 -27.26
N LEU A 11 12.70 -18.91 -28.26
CA LEU A 11 12.73 -17.95 -29.34
C LEU A 11 12.42 -16.51 -28.84
N MET A 12 11.50 -16.37 -27.90
CA MET A 12 11.20 -15.11 -27.26
C MET A 12 12.40 -14.57 -26.49
N ASP A 13 13.06 -15.40 -25.70
CA ASP A 13 14.26 -15.02 -24.95
C ASP A 13 15.38 -14.57 -25.88
N ASP A 14 15.61 -15.28 -26.98
CA ASP A 14 16.58 -14.90 -28.01
C ASP A 14 16.23 -13.55 -28.67
N VAL A 15 14.98 -13.31 -28.97
CA VAL A 15 14.50 -12.04 -29.53
C VAL A 15 14.69 -10.91 -28.51
N PHE A 16 14.34 -11.16 -27.24
CA PHE A 16 14.56 -10.18 -26.18
C PHE A 16 16.04 -9.84 -26.02
N GLU A 17 16.91 -10.84 -25.99
CA GLU A 17 18.36 -10.61 -25.88
C GLU A 17 18.91 -9.87 -27.11
N ALA A 18 18.43 -10.19 -28.30
CA ALA A 18 18.84 -9.50 -29.54
C ALA A 18 18.40 -8.03 -29.57
N VAL A 19 17.21 -7.71 -29.03
CA VAL A 19 16.67 -6.36 -29.00
C VAL A 19 17.27 -5.52 -27.86
N PHE A 20 17.36 -6.09 -26.66
CA PHE A 20 17.74 -5.35 -25.46
C PHE A 20 19.22 -5.51 -25.09
N ASN A 21 19.87 -6.54 -25.60
CA ASN A 21 21.31 -6.82 -25.34
C ASN A 21 21.66 -6.74 -23.84
N HIS A 22 20.90 -7.47 -23.04
CA HIS A 22 20.99 -7.41 -21.57
C HIS A 22 22.40 -7.65 -21.03
N LYS A 23 23.18 -8.51 -21.69
CA LYS A 23 24.56 -8.82 -21.30
C LYS A 23 25.52 -7.65 -21.44
N ALA A 24 25.23 -6.72 -22.36
CA ALA A 24 26.02 -5.51 -22.57
C ALA A 24 25.48 -4.31 -21.80
N PHE A 25 24.36 -4.46 -21.07
CA PHE A 25 23.77 -3.37 -20.33
C PHE A 25 24.65 -2.93 -19.17
N THR A 26 25.11 -1.70 -19.21
CA THR A 26 25.99 -1.10 -18.21
C THR A 26 25.31 -0.12 -17.29
N GLY A 27 24.00 0.02 -17.39
CA GLY A 27 23.23 0.97 -16.66
C GLY A 27 23.24 2.37 -17.30
N ARG A 28 22.62 3.30 -16.59
CA ARG A 28 22.38 4.65 -17.11
C ARG A 28 23.65 5.46 -17.37
N SER A 29 24.69 5.23 -16.54
CA SER A 29 25.99 5.88 -16.72
C SER A 29 26.81 5.30 -17.85
N GLY A 30 26.50 4.09 -18.32
CA GLY A 30 27.29 3.36 -19.29
C GLY A 30 28.64 2.87 -18.74
N THR A 31 28.89 3.00 -17.44
CA THR A 31 30.21 2.79 -16.84
C THR A 31 30.30 1.53 -15.99
N PHE A 32 29.22 1.14 -15.32
CA PHE A 32 29.25 0.06 -14.33
C PHE A 32 28.28 -1.05 -14.70
N TYR A 33 28.78 -2.08 -15.38
CA TYR A 33 28.02 -3.30 -15.61
C TYR A 33 27.58 -3.96 -14.30
N GLY A 34 26.32 -4.38 -14.21
CA GLY A 34 25.76 -5.00 -13.02
C GLY A 34 25.60 -4.06 -11.81
N TYR A 35 25.85 -2.77 -12.00
CA TYR A 35 25.75 -1.77 -10.94
C TYR A 35 24.43 -1.00 -11.00
N GLU A 36 24.06 -0.58 -12.19
CA GLU A 36 22.81 0.11 -12.47
C GLU A 36 21.84 -0.72 -13.33
N GLY A 37 22.24 -1.91 -13.77
CA GLY A 37 21.50 -2.76 -14.69
C GLY A 37 21.24 -4.15 -14.13
N LEU A 38 21.45 -5.16 -14.95
CA LEU A 38 21.31 -6.56 -14.54
C LEU A 38 22.21 -6.87 -13.34
N GLY A 39 21.66 -7.49 -12.32
CA GLY A 39 22.35 -7.78 -11.07
C GLY A 39 22.22 -6.73 -9.99
N SER A 40 21.58 -5.60 -10.27
CA SER A 40 21.16 -4.61 -9.27
C SER A 40 19.69 -4.77 -8.94
N ILE A 41 19.33 -4.58 -7.68
CA ILE A 41 17.93 -4.51 -7.25
C ILE A 41 17.50 -3.06 -7.28
N TYR A 42 16.49 -2.76 -8.09
CA TYR A 42 15.86 -1.45 -8.12
C TYR A 42 14.64 -1.48 -7.21
N TRP A 43 14.78 -0.99 -6.00
CA TRP A 43 13.70 -1.00 -5.00
C TRP A 43 12.44 -0.27 -5.47
N HIS A 44 12.57 0.78 -6.27
CA HIS A 44 11.42 1.43 -6.88
C HIS A 44 10.67 0.53 -7.89
N MET A 45 11.36 -0.42 -8.54
CA MET A 45 10.70 -1.41 -9.38
C MET A 45 10.02 -2.48 -8.54
N VAL A 46 10.63 -2.87 -7.43
CA VAL A 46 10.03 -3.83 -6.47
C VAL A 46 8.78 -3.20 -5.82
N SER A 47 8.81 -1.92 -5.47
CA SER A 47 7.64 -1.21 -4.96
C SER A 47 6.50 -1.13 -5.99
N LYS A 48 6.82 -0.96 -7.28
CA LYS A 48 5.83 -1.03 -8.36
C LYS A 48 5.26 -2.44 -8.53
N LEU A 49 6.09 -3.47 -8.39
CA LEU A 49 5.63 -4.86 -8.41
C LEU A 49 4.66 -5.12 -7.24
N LEU A 50 4.98 -4.65 -6.04
CA LEU A 50 4.09 -4.74 -4.88
C LEU A 50 2.73 -4.13 -5.18
N LEU A 51 2.72 -2.91 -5.74
CA LEU A 51 1.48 -2.21 -6.10
C LEU A 51 0.69 -2.98 -7.17
N ALA A 52 1.35 -3.52 -8.19
CA ALA A 52 0.70 -4.32 -9.22
C ALA A 52 0.08 -5.61 -8.66
N VAL A 53 0.78 -6.30 -7.76
CA VAL A 53 0.25 -7.49 -7.07
C VAL A 53 -0.93 -7.11 -6.18
N GLN A 54 -0.87 -5.97 -5.47
CA GLN A 54 -1.98 -5.45 -4.68
C GLN A 54 -3.23 -5.21 -5.53
N GLU A 55 -3.08 -4.60 -6.69
CA GLU A 55 -4.20 -4.40 -7.64
C GLU A 55 -4.78 -5.73 -8.12
N CYS A 56 -3.94 -6.73 -8.37
CA CYS A 56 -4.37 -8.08 -8.71
C CYS A 56 -5.16 -8.73 -7.56
N CYS A 57 -4.71 -8.61 -6.32
CA CYS A 57 -5.42 -9.10 -5.13
C CYS A 57 -6.81 -8.48 -5.02
N VAL A 58 -6.89 -7.16 -5.07
CA VAL A 58 -8.17 -6.42 -4.96
C VAL A 58 -9.12 -6.82 -6.10
N ARG A 59 -8.60 -6.93 -7.33
CA ARG A 59 -9.39 -7.36 -8.49
C ARG A 59 -9.89 -8.79 -8.34
N ALA A 60 -9.06 -9.72 -7.89
CA ALA A 60 -9.45 -11.11 -7.66
C ALA A 60 -10.55 -11.23 -6.60
N ILE A 61 -10.44 -10.49 -5.50
CA ILE A 61 -11.44 -10.44 -4.43
C ILE A 61 -12.75 -9.85 -4.95
N LYS A 62 -12.71 -8.72 -5.64
CA LYS A 62 -13.91 -8.08 -6.24
C LYS A 62 -14.62 -9.00 -7.25
N ASN A 63 -13.86 -9.75 -8.02
CA ASN A 63 -14.38 -10.70 -9.01
C ASN A 63 -14.76 -12.06 -8.42
N LYS A 64 -14.70 -12.22 -7.09
CA LYS A 64 -15.04 -13.48 -6.39
C LYS A 64 -14.25 -14.68 -6.94
N ALA A 65 -12.98 -14.50 -7.22
CA ALA A 65 -12.07 -15.57 -7.61
C ALA A 65 -11.99 -16.65 -6.52
N SER A 66 -11.48 -17.82 -6.86
CA SER A 66 -11.34 -18.91 -5.88
C SER A 66 -10.47 -18.47 -4.68
N SER A 67 -10.81 -18.98 -3.50
CA SER A 67 -10.05 -18.69 -2.27
C SER A 67 -8.58 -19.09 -2.38
N GLU A 68 -8.29 -20.16 -3.14
CA GLU A 68 -6.93 -20.60 -3.42
C GLU A 68 -6.14 -19.56 -4.22
N LEU A 69 -6.72 -19.04 -5.30
CA LEU A 69 -6.08 -18.01 -6.11
C LEU A 69 -5.86 -16.72 -5.30
N VAL A 70 -6.87 -16.29 -4.56
CA VAL A 70 -6.77 -15.10 -3.68
C VAL A 70 -5.68 -15.32 -2.63
N GLY A 71 -5.63 -16.50 -1.99
CA GLY A 71 -4.59 -16.85 -1.01
C GLY A 71 -3.19 -16.72 -1.60
N ARG A 72 -2.93 -17.34 -2.74
CA ARG A 72 -1.63 -17.26 -3.42
C ARG A 72 -1.22 -15.83 -3.79
N LEU A 73 -2.15 -15.02 -4.28
CA LEU A 73 -1.87 -13.60 -4.57
C LEU A 73 -1.53 -12.82 -3.31
N LEU A 74 -2.22 -13.09 -2.19
CA LEU A 74 -1.94 -12.47 -0.90
C LEU A 74 -0.57 -12.88 -0.34
N ASP A 75 -0.21 -14.17 -0.48
CA ASP A 75 1.12 -14.65 -0.07
C ASP A 75 2.20 -13.88 -0.84
N HIS A 76 2.09 -13.73 -2.15
CA HIS A 76 3.02 -12.94 -2.94
C HIS A 76 3.05 -11.46 -2.52
N PHE A 77 1.90 -10.87 -2.23
CA PHE A 77 1.85 -9.50 -1.75
C PHE A 77 2.64 -9.32 -0.45
N TYR A 78 2.43 -10.21 0.52
CA TYR A 78 3.12 -10.12 1.80
C TYR A 78 4.61 -10.48 1.69
N GLU A 79 4.99 -11.46 0.88
CA GLU A 79 6.39 -11.79 0.61
C GLU A 79 7.18 -10.62 0.02
N ILE A 80 6.61 -9.93 -0.97
CA ILE A 80 7.24 -8.74 -1.56
C ILE A 80 7.34 -7.62 -0.55
N ASN A 81 6.29 -7.38 0.24
CA ASN A 81 6.26 -6.35 1.26
C ASN A 81 7.34 -6.60 2.35
N GLU A 82 7.48 -7.82 2.81
CA GLU A 82 8.55 -8.23 3.72
C GLU A 82 9.95 -8.09 3.09
N GLY A 83 10.07 -8.41 1.81
CA GLY A 83 11.30 -8.26 1.03
C GLY A 83 11.76 -6.81 0.91
N ILE A 84 10.84 -5.88 0.75
CA ILE A 84 11.11 -4.43 0.76
C ILE A 84 11.61 -3.96 2.14
N GLY A 85 11.26 -4.68 3.19
CA GLY A 85 11.81 -4.43 4.52
C GLY A 85 10.96 -3.54 5.40
N VAL A 86 9.67 -3.48 5.15
CA VAL A 86 8.69 -2.74 6.00
C VAL A 86 8.80 -3.14 7.48
N HIS A 87 9.21 -4.38 7.76
CA HIS A 87 9.39 -4.89 9.11
C HIS A 87 10.86 -5.04 9.53
N LYS A 88 11.81 -4.66 8.67
CA LYS A 88 13.22 -4.71 9.03
C LYS A 88 13.65 -3.42 9.70
N SER A 89 14.38 -3.54 10.80
CA SER A 89 15.01 -2.38 11.40
C SER A 89 16.09 -1.80 10.48
N PRO A 90 16.43 -0.51 10.60
CA PRO A 90 17.54 0.09 9.86
C PRO A 90 18.86 -0.66 10.04
N GLU A 91 19.05 -1.27 11.20
CA GLU A 91 20.23 -2.06 11.56
C GLU A 91 20.32 -3.35 10.73
N LEU A 92 19.21 -4.06 10.53
CA LEU A 92 19.15 -5.28 9.69
C LEU A 92 19.27 -4.96 8.20
N TYR A 93 18.83 -3.79 7.79
CA TYR A 93 18.92 -3.33 6.40
C TYR A 93 20.31 -2.76 6.09
N GLY A 94 21.09 -2.43 7.11
CA GLY A 94 22.39 -1.75 6.97
C GLY A 94 22.28 -0.27 6.61
N ALA A 95 21.08 0.24 6.41
CA ALA A 95 20.71 1.63 6.21
C ALA A 95 19.18 1.70 6.08
N PHE A 96 18.61 2.88 5.98
CA PHE A 96 17.21 3.02 5.57
C PHE A 96 16.96 2.30 4.25
N PRO A 97 15.74 1.74 4.00
CA PRO A 97 15.41 1.15 2.72
C PRO A 97 15.63 2.21 1.66
N ILE A 98 16.66 2.02 0.89
CA ILE A 98 17.16 2.98 -0.06
C ILE A 98 17.12 2.29 -1.40
N ASP A 99 16.67 3.01 -2.40
CA ASP A 99 16.87 2.64 -3.78
C ASP A 99 18.40 2.56 -4.03
N PRO A 100 18.96 1.39 -4.35
CA PRO A 100 20.37 1.26 -4.71
C PRO A 100 20.65 1.90 -6.07
N TYR A 101 19.84 2.88 -6.46
CA TYR A 101 19.93 3.54 -7.74
C TYR A 101 21.34 4.09 -7.96
N SER A 102 21.93 3.64 -9.00
CA SER A 102 23.12 4.10 -9.69
C SER A 102 24.47 4.11 -8.95
N HIS A 103 24.56 4.13 -7.64
CA HIS A 103 25.85 4.28 -6.96
C HIS A 103 26.05 3.41 -5.71
N THR A 104 25.28 2.35 -5.57
CA THR A 104 25.46 1.41 -4.47
C THR A 104 26.45 0.30 -4.85
N PRO A 105 27.60 0.18 -4.18
CA PRO A 105 28.55 -0.88 -4.45
C PRO A 105 27.95 -2.25 -4.23
N TRP A 106 28.29 -3.18 -5.07
CA TRP A 106 27.81 -4.55 -4.96
C TRP A 106 28.11 -5.13 -3.57
N HIS A 107 27.18 -5.86 -3.00
CA HIS A 107 27.21 -6.41 -1.63
C HIS A 107 27.32 -5.39 -0.48
N LYS A 108 27.12 -4.12 -0.72
CA LYS A 108 27.12 -3.10 0.32
C LYS A 108 25.73 -2.74 0.86
N GLY A 109 24.70 -3.37 0.31
CA GLY A 109 23.31 -2.97 0.61
C GLY A 109 22.98 -1.57 0.09
N ALA A 110 21.79 -1.13 0.35
CA ALA A 110 21.36 0.18 -0.08
C ALA A 110 22.11 1.28 0.68
N GLN A 111 22.81 2.15 -0.04
CA GLN A 111 23.70 3.17 0.54
C GLN A 111 23.16 4.60 0.40
N GLN A 112 22.12 4.82 -0.39
CA GLN A 112 21.57 6.15 -0.61
C GLN A 112 20.24 6.36 0.12
N PRO A 113 20.10 7.37 0.94
CA PRO A 113 18.87 7.67 1.64
C PRO A 113 17.80 8.25 0.71
N GLY A 114 16.57 7.81 0.91
CA GLY A 114 15.37 8.53 0.53
C GLY A 114 15.14 8.69 -0.95
N MET A 115 14.52 7.72 -1.55
CA MET A 115 14.25 7.79 -2.98
C MET A 115 12.86 8.27 -3.28
N THR A 116 12.81 9.35 -3.99
CA THR A 116 11.56 9.93 -4.51
C THR A 116 10.80 8.94 -5.42
N GLY A 117 11.51 8.01 -6.06
CA GLY A 117 10.92 6.98 -6.92
C GLY A 117 10.13 5.89 -6.18
N GLN A 118 10.36 5.73 -4.87
CA GLN A 118 9.73 4.69 -4.05
C GLN A 118 8.59 5.23 -3.19
N VAL A 119 8.68 6.47 -2.75
CA VAL A 119 7.76 7.07 -1.77
C VAL A 119 6.30 7.02 -2.22
N LYS A 120 6.01 7.30 -3.48
CA LYS A 120 4.63 7.29 -3.96
C LYS A 120 4.04 5.88 -4.02
N GLU A 121 4.82 4.88 -4.41
CA GLU A 121 4.39 3.50 -4.44
C GLU A 121 4.13 2.99 -3.02
N ASP A 122 4.98 3.33 -2.07
CA ASP A 122 4.80 2.97 -0.66
C ASP A 122 3.52 3.58 -0.07
N ILE A 123 3.25 4.87 -0.37
CA ILE A 123 2.01 5.54 0.04
C ILE A 123 0.79 4.87 -0.59
N LEU A 124 0.83 4.59 -1.90
CA LEU A 124 -0.29 3.95 -2.61
C LEU A 124 -0.52 2.52 -2.11
N SER A 125 0.55 1.77 -1.85
CA SER A 125 0.46 0.42 -1.29
C SER A 125 -0.17 0.45 0.10
N ARG A 126 0.21 1.41 0.94
CA ARG A 126 -0.38 1.55 2.27
C ARG A 126 -1.85 1.96 2.22
N PHE A 127 -2.23 2.85 1.32
CA PHE A 127 -3.66 3.16 1.11
C PHE A 127 -4.45 1.95 0.64
N GLY A 128 -3.88 1.12 -0.23
CA GLY A 128 -4.51 -0.12 -0.66
C GLY A 128 -4.66 -1.15 0.46
N GLU A 129 -3.66 -1.29 1.35
CA GLU A 129 -3.76 -2.11 2.57
C GLU A 129 -4.86 -1.60 3.51
N LEU A 130 -4.87 -0.30 3.76
CA LEU A 130 -5.92 0.36 4.54
C LEU A 130 -7.28 0.31 3.83
N GLY A 131 -7.31 -0.11 2.57
CA GLY A 131 -8.53 -0.22 1.79
C GLY A 131 -9.16 1.11 1.44
N VAL A 132 -8.36 2.18 1.33
CA VAL A 132 -8.81 3.52 1.00
C VAL A 132 -8.78 3.71 -0.52
N PHE A 133 -9.95 3.83 -1.14
CA PHE A 133 -10.10 4.01 -2.57
C PHE A 133 -11.00 5.20 -2.88
N VAL A 134 -10.86 5.76 -4.07
CA VAL A 134 -11.78 6.77 -4.60
C VAL A 134 -12.37 6.25 -5.89
N ASP A 135 -13.68 6.19 -5.98
CA ASP A 135 -14.41 5.81 -7.18
C ASP A 135 -15.58 6.77 -7.43
N ASN A 136 -15.64 7.32 -8.62
CA ASN A 136 -16.68 8.29 -9.02
C ASN A 136 -16.89 9.43 -8.01
N GLY A 137 -15.80 9.91 -7.39
CA GLY A 137 -15.82 10.99 -6.41
C GLY A 137 -16.23 10.59 -4.99
N SER A 138 -16.50 9.32 -4.75
CA SER A 138 -16.79 8.77 -3.43
C SER A 138 -15.58 8.10 -2.82
N LEU A 139 -15.30 8.39 -1.56
CA LEU A 139 -14.28 7.73 -0.75
C LEU A 139 -14.84 6.40 -0.23
N ILE A 140 -14.09 5.33 -0.46
CA ILE A 140 -14.48 3.95 -0.15
C ILE A 140 -13.48 3.38 0.87
N PHE A 141 -14.00 2.62 1.85
CA PHE A 141 -13.21 1.88 2.83
C PHE A 141 -13.44 0.37 2.67
N TYR A 142 -12.44 -0.33 2.16
CA TYR A 142 -12.48 -1.78 1.94
C TYR A 142 -11.14 -2.44 2.26
N PRO A 143 -10.78 -2.62 3.54
CA PRO A 143 -9.46 -3.04 4.00
C PRO A 143 -9.24 -4.56 3.89
N CYS A 144 -9.47 -5.14 2.72
CA CYS A 144 -9.37 -6.58 2.48
C CYS A 144 -7.92 -7.13 2.49
N LEU A 145 -6.93 -6.27 2.55
CA LEU A 145 -5.51 -6.62 2.67
C LEU A 145 -4.94 -6.30 4.05
N LEU A 146 -5.71 -5.68 4.93
CA LEU A 146 -5.24 -5.29 6.26
C LEU A 146 -5.21 -6.49 7.20
N ARG A 147 -4.11 -6.65 7.93
CA ARG A 147 -3.95 -7.75 8.90
C ARG A 147 -4.61 -7.39 10.24
N LYS A 148 -5.27 -8.36 10.85
CA LYS A 148 -5.83 -8.21 12.22
C LYS A 148 -4.77 -7.86 13.25
N SER A 149 -3.54 -8.33 13.07
CA SER A 149 -2.41 -8.03 13.95
C SER A 149 -1.98 -6.57 13.97
N GLU A 150 -2.45 -5.75 13.04
CA GLU A 150 -2.18 -4.30 13.02
C GLU A 150 -3.12 -3.51 13.93
N PHE A 151 -4.22 -4.11 14.37
CA PHE A 151 -5.13 -3.48 15.30
C PHE A 151 -4.55 -3.49 16.71
N LEU A 152 -4.84 -2.44 17.46
CA LEU A 152 -4.36 -2.27 18.83
C LEU A 152 -4.81 -3.42 19.74
N ALA A 153 -3.87 -3.98 20.50
CA ALA A 153 -4.18 -4.96 21.53
C ALA A 153 -4.74 -4.31 22.82
N GLU A 154 -4.39 -3.06 23.07
CA GLU A 154 -4.78 -2.27 24.23
C GLU A 154 -5.09 -0.83 23.86
N GLN A 155 -5.67 -0.08 24.76
CA GLN A 155 -6.00 1.34 24.56
C GLN A 155 -4.74 2.18 24.33
N LYS A 156 -4.79 3.07 23.34
CA LYS A 156 -3.66 3.93 22.97
C LYS A 156 -4.12 5.32 22.50
N LEU A 157 -3.33 6.33 22.82
CA LEU A 157 -3.57 7.70 22.36
C LEU A 157 -3.07 7.86 20.91
N PHE A 158 -3.97 8.27 20.01
CA PHE A 158 -3.65 8.65 18.64
C PHE A 158 -3.54 10.17 18.53
N LYS A 159 -2.38 10.64 18.09
CA LYS A 159 -2.12 12.06 17.82
C LYS A 159 -2.21 12.31 16.33
N TYR A 160 -2.90 13.38 15.94
CA TYR A 160 -3.03 13.76 14.54
C TYR A 160 -2.92 15.28 14.37
N VAL A 161 -2.70 15.72 13.14
CA VAL A 161 -2.70 17.14 12.77
C VAL A 161 -3.95 17.40 11.94
N ASP A 162 -4.77 18.35 12.37
CA ASP A 162 -6.00 18.74 11.68
C ASP A 162 -5.73 19.70 10.48
N PHE A 163 -6.80 20.08 9.80
CA PHE A 163 -6.73 20.98 8.63
C PHE A 163 -6.20 22.38 8.94
N THR A 164 -6.24 22.82 10.21
CA THR A 164 -5.69 24.10 10.66
C THR A 164 -4.20 24.02 11.00
N GLY A 165 -3.62 22.81 11.03
CA GLY A 165 -2.28 22.55 11.50
C GLY A 165 -2.17 22.34 13.02
N ALA A 166 -3.30 22.35 13.74
CA ALA A 166 -3.32 22.06 15.16
C ALA A 166 -3.23 20.56 15.45
N THR A 167 -2.58 20.21 16.56
CA THR A 167 -2.50 18.82 17.02
C THR A 167 -3.76 18.46 17.80
N GLY A 168 -4.44 17.39 17.35
CA GLY A 168 -5.54 16.74 18.06
C GLY A 168 -5.13 15.41 18.66
N GLU A 169 -5.92 14.93 19.62
CA GLU A 169 -5.70 13.63 20.27
C GLU A 169 -7.03 12.86 20.36
N ILE A 170 -6.99 11.57 20.10
CA ILE A 170 -8.12 10.65 20.22
C ILE A 170 -7.65 9.43 21.00
N LEU A 171 -8.37 9.08 22.05
CA LEU A 171 -8.13 7.84 22.78
C LEU A 171 -8.78 6.69 22.01
N LEU A 172 -7.97 5.75 21.54
CA LEU A 172 -8.40 4.58 20.81
C LEU A 172 -8.55 3.39 21.75
N GLU A 173 -9.63 2.64 21.59
CA GLU A 173 -9.85 1.39 22.31
C GLU A 173 -9.06 0.23 21.66
N ALA A 174 -8.91 -0.87 22.38
CA ALA A 174 -8.43 -2.12 21.81
C ALA A 174 -9.27 -2.55 20.60
N ASN A 175 -8.69 -3.29 19.67
CA ASN A 175 -9.30 -3.70 18.40
C ASN A 175 -9.63 -2.52 17.47
N SER A 176 -8.93 -1.42 17.62
CA SER A 176 -9.02 -0.29 16.69
C SER A 176 -7.68 -0.01 16.00
N LEU A 177 -7.74 0.69 14.88
CA LEU A 177 -6.61 1.23 14.13
C LEU A 177 -7.00 2.62 13.64
N ALA A 178 -6.10 3.59 13.72
CA ALA A 178 -6.39 4.93 13.23
C ALA A 178 -5.29 5.45 12.31
N PHE A 179 -5.71 6.27 11.37
CA PHE A 179 -4.84 7.03 10.46
C PHE A 179 -5.52 8.35 10.09
N SER A 180 -4.80 9.22 9.41
CA SER A 180 -5.37 10.46 8.87
C SER A 180 -5.46 10.38 7.35
N TYR A 181 -6.59 10.81 6.79
CA TYR A 181 -6.77 10.99 5.36
C TYR A 181 -7.25 12.42 5.08
N CYS A 182 -6.52 13.17 4.25
CA CYS A 182 -6.77 14.59 4.04
C CYS A 182 -6.92 15.38 5.36
N GLN A 183 -6.12 15.03 6.39
CA GLN A 183 -6.14 15.63 7.73
C GLN A 183 -7.41 15.35 8.54
N VAL A 184 -8.27 14.44 8.08
CA VAL A 184 -9.41 13.92 8.83
C VAL A 184 -9.01 12.58 9.46
N PRO A 185 -9.16 12.39 10.78
CA PRO A 185 -8.96 11.11 11.44
C PRO A 185 -9.95 10.07 10.94
N VAL A 186 -9.45 8.90 10.57
CA VAL A 186 -10.23 7.70 10.24
C VAL A 186 -9.93 6.63 11.28
N ILE A 187 -10.95 6.09 11.89
CA ILE A 187 -10.84 5.09 12.97
C ILE A 187 -11.52 3.82 12.51
N TYR A 188 -10.75 2.77 12.30
CA TYR A 188 -11.24 1.43 12.06
C TYR A 188 -11.48 0.70 13.39
N ARG A 189 -12.59 -0.01 13.49
CA ARG A 189 -12.91 -0.90 14.62
C ARG A 189 -13.29 -2.27 14.10
N ILE A 190 -12.74 -3.30 14.69
CA ILE A 190 -13.19 -4.68 14.41
C ILE A 190 -14.58 -4.86 15.02
N SER A 191 -15.54 -5.26 14.18
CA SER A 191 -16.96 -5.42 14.54
C SER A 191 -17.55 -6.66 13.87
N ASP A 192 -18.77 -6.98 14.20
CA ASP A 192 -19.57 -8.01 13.51
C ASP A 192 -20.44 -7.40 12.40
N GLN A 193 -20.45 -6.07 12.26
CA GLN A 193 -21.24 -5.34 11.27
C GLN A 193 -20.36 -4.38 10.48
N SER A 194 -20.76 -4.10 9.24
CA SER A 194 -20.15 -3.07 8.40
C SER A 194 -20.93 -1.79 8.52
N GLN A 195 -20.29 -0.71 8.97
CA GLN A 195 -20.92 0.60 9.14
C GLN A 195 -19.87 1.69 9.02
N ILE A 196 -20.26 2.82 8.44
CA ILE A 196 -19.49 4.05 8.47
C ILE A 196 -20.32 5.10 9.23
N ARG A 197 -19.69 5.74 10.22
CA ARG A 197 -20.21 6.91 10.91
C ARG A 197 -19.31 8.11 10.60
N VAL A 198 -19.89 9.15 10.04
CA VAL A 198 -19.21 10.44 9.81
C VAL A 198 -19.65 11.39 10.91
N VAL A 199 -18.70 11.91 11.66
CA VAL A 199 -18.95 12.89 12.73
C VAL A 199 -18.60 14.27 12.20
N PHE A 200 -19.56 15.18 12.18
CA PHE A 200 -19.37 16.55 11.71
C PHE A 200 -18.86 17.47 12.81
N ALA A 201 -18.31 18.61 12.41
CA ALA A 201 -17.77 19.62 13.33
C ALA A 201 -18.84 20.27 14.20
N ASP A 202 -20.11 20.33 13.74
CA ASP A 202 -21.26 20.85 14.49
C ASP A 202 -21.80 19.87 15.54
N GLY A 203 -21.22 18.67 15.64
CA GLY A 203 -21.63 17.62 16.56
C GLY A 203 -22.71 16.68 16.02
N SER A 204 -23.25 16.93 14.84
CA SER A 204 -24.13 15.99 14.14
C SER A 204 -23.35 14.79 13.59
N ASP A 205 -24.04 13.74 13.21
CA ASP A 205 -23.44 12.59 12.54
C ASP A 205 -24.35 12.02 11.44
N SER A 206 -23.74 11.30 10.52
CA SER A 206 -24.42 10.45 9.55
C SER A 206 -23.94 9.02 9.68
N ILE A 207 -24.84 8.05 9.48
CA ILE A 207 -24.53 6.62 9.58
C ILE A 207 -24.97 5.93 8.29
N SER A 208 -24.09 5.13 7.73
CA SER A 208 -24.32 4.34 6.53
C SER A 208 -23.84 2.91 6.71
N THR A 209 -24.58 1.95 6.17
CA THR A 209 -24.15 0.54 6.06
C THR A 209 -23.39 0.26 4.77
N SER A 210 -23.24 1.26 3.90
CA SER A 210 -22.35 1.19 2.73
C SER A 210 -20.89 1.27 3.18
N ASN A 211 -19.99 0.71 2.40
CA ASN A 211 -18.54 0.89 2.58
C ASN A 211 -18.01 2.16 1.89
N ALA A 212 -18.90 3.01 1.36
CA ALA A 212 -18.56 4.26 0.67
C ALA A 212 -19.28 5.45 1.32
N LEU A 213 -18.59 6.56 1.40
CA LEU A 213 -19.18 7.85 1.71
C LEU A 213 -19.98 8.38 0.52
N SER A 214 -20.95 9.25 0.79
CA SER A 214 -21.57 10.02 -0.28
C SER A 214 -20.56 10.93 -0.98
N VAL A 215 -20.87 11.33 -2.22
CA VAL A 215 -20.03 12.27 -2.98
C VAL A 215 -19.89 13.60 -2.23
N SER A 216 -20.94 14.06 -1.55
CA SER A 216 -20.92 15.30 -0.78
C SER A 216 -20.00 15.23 0.44
N GLU A 217 -20.05 14.15 1.22
CA GLU A 217 -19.14 13.93 2.36
C GLU A 217 -17.70 13.77 1.88
N SER A 218 -17.48 13.00 0.81
CA SER A 218 -16.16 12.82 0.21
C SER A 218 -15.57 14.15 -0.26
N LYS A 219 -16.40 15.00 -0.87
CA LYS A 219 -15.99 16.34 -1.30
C LYS A 219 -15.56 17.21 -0.11
N MET A 220 -16.26 17.16 1.02
CA MET A 220 -15.89 17.91 2.22
C MET A 220 -14.49 17.52 2.72
N ILE A 221 -14.14 16.22 2.62
CA ILE A 221 -12.81 15.70 2.99
C ILE A 221 -11.74 16.20 2.01
N PHE A 222 -12.00 16.10 0.70
CA PHE A 222 -11.05 16.53 -0.32
C PHE A 222 -10.79 18.04 -0.31
N ASP A 223 -11.84 18.82 -0.04
CA ASP A 223 -11.75 20.29 0.09
C ASP A 223 -11.06 20.72 1.40
N ARG A 224 -10.84 19.80 2.37
CA ARG A 224 -10.22 20.09 3.68
C ARG A 224 -10.86 21.29 4.37
N ASN A 225 -12.18 21.38 4.31
CA ASN A 225 -12.93 22.53 4.82
C ASN A 225 -13.24 22.48 6.33
N GLY A 226 -12.82 21.41 7.01
CA GLY A 226 -13.01 21.23 8.45
C GLY A 226 -14.42 20.85 8.89
N ASN A 227 -15.33 20.59 7.95
CA ASN A 227 -16.71 20.21 8.28
C ASN A 227 -16.84 18.79 8.86
N ILE A 228 -15.85 17.91 8.57
CA ILE A 228 -15.82 16.55 9.12
C ILE A 228 -14.75 16.48 10.19
N LYS A 229 -15.16 16.09 11.41
CA LYS A 229 -14.30 15.95 12.58
C LYS A 229 -13.56 14.61 12.59
N CYS A 230 -14.25 13.52 12.31
CA CYS A 230 -13.67 12.18 12.19
C CYS A 230 -14.60 11.23 11.45
N ILE A 231 -14.04 10.11 11.00
CA ILE A 231 -14.75 9.00 10.36
C ILE A 231 -14.50 7.75 11.17
N GLU A 232 -15.55 7.07 11.58
CA GLU A 232 -15.50 5.79 12.27
C GLU A 232 -16.00 4.71 11.31
N VAL A 233 -15.23 3.63 11.13
CA VAL A 233 -15.57 2.55 10.21
C VAL A 233 -15.52 1.23 10.97
N ASP A 234 -16.66 0.61 11.11
CA ASP A 234 -16.79 -0.73 11.67
C ASP A 234 -16.54 -1.77 10.56
N ILE A 235 -15.59 -2.65 10.81
CA ILE A 235 -15.09 -3.61 9.83
C ILE A 235 -15.37 -5.03 10.30
N PRO A 236 -16.13 -5.82 9.52
CA PRO A 236 -16.33 -7.24 9.80
C PRO A 236 -15.01 -8.01 9.84
N LYS A 237 -14.86 -8.88 10.84
CA LYS A 237 -13.64 -9.68 11.05
C LYS A 237 -13.22 -10.52 9.85
N GLU A 238 -14.19 -10.99 9.07
CA GLU A 238 -13.99 -11.84 7.90
C GLU A 238 -13.38 -11.10 6.69
N ILE A 239 -13.43 -9.77 6.67
CA ILE A 239 -12.78 -8.96 5.63
C ILE A 239 -11.26 -8.89 5.86
N LEU A 240 -10.85 -8.89 7.12
CA LEU A 240 -9.44 -8.75 7.54
C LEU A 240 -8.66 -10.07 7.41
N LYS A 241 -7.35 -9.95 7.23
CA LYS A 241 -6.41 -11.07 7.08
C LYS A 241 -5.68 -11.42 8.38
#